data_aa5fabf5ff5edb6ec9f7fb954ab7043b
#
_entry.id   aa5fabf5ff5edb6ec9f7fb954ab7043b
#
_cell.length_a   1.000
_cell.length_b   1.000
_cell.length_c   1.000
_cell.angle_alpha   90.00
_cell.angle_beta   90.00
_cell.angle_gamma   90.00
#
_symmetry.space_group_name_H-M   'P 1'
#
loop_
_entity.id
_entity.type
_entity.pdbx_description
1 polymer ?
#
loop_
_entity_poly.entity_id
_entity_poly.type
_entity_poly.pdbx_seq_one_letter_code
_entity_poly.pdbx_strand_id
1 'polypeptide(L)'
;MNMSFINKIRKLICHRQYINPIVDENIYQNLEKSYSGGSLSESNLLVVTNIPISEDLICTIQKNENVSVSVLCINGELSREDIVSASKELIGSFTHIVNLYRKDENMSLLTASGEYPKTDDMYRVYQWLQEEVSYLVPLEQYATICTAFISDDSDYSFVLKKNMEMLALSLGVVLANHSIINNGIIASNKVKLVDILQTALFMSSKYGQILGGTIHLQ
;
A
#
# COMPACT_ATOMS: atom_id res chain seq x y z
N MET A 1 -3.44 21.69 -2.40
CA MET A 1 -3.58 20.34 -2.97
C MET A 1 -4.45 20.42 -4.22
N ASN A 2 -4.09 19.67 -5.27
CA ASN A 2 -4.69 19.83 -6.59
C ASN A 2 -6.08 19.18 -6.62
N MET A 3 -7.15 19.97 -6.77
CA MET A 3 -8.55 19.49 -6.99
C MET A 3 -8.64 18.40 -8.08
N SER A 4 -7.67 18.35 -8.97
CA SER A 4 -7.51 17.33 -10.01
C SER A 4 -7.33 15.91 -9.43
N PHE A 5 -6.64 15.75 -8.31
CA PHE A 5 -6.38 14.45 -7.70
C PHE A 5 -7.63 13.87 -7.02
N ILE A 6 -8.33 14.69 -6.23
CA ILE A 6 -9.60 14.27 -5.61
C ILE A 6 -10.63 13.89 -6.67
N ASN A 7 -10.70 14.66 -7.76
CA ASN A 7 -11.59 14.33 -8.88
C ASN A 7 -11.18 13.05 -9.62
N LYS A 8 -9.87 12.73 -9.68
CA LYS A 8 -9.39 11.43 -10.20
C LYS A 8 -9.80 10.27 -9.32
N ILE A 9 -9.60 10.39 -7.99
CA ILE A 9 -10.05 9.37 -7.02
C ILE A 9 -11.57 9.23 -7.09
N ARG A 10 -12.32 10.32 -7.10
CA ARG A 10 -13.79 10.32 -7.22
C ARG A 10 -14.26 9.60 -8.49
N LYS A 11 -13.62 9.85 -9.65
CA LYS A 11 -13.90 9.11 -10.89
C LYS A 11 -13.54 7.63 -10.81
N LEU A 12 -12.44 7.28 -10.18
CA LEU A 12 -12.01 5.90 -9.98
C LEU A 12 -12.98 5.12 -9.08
N ILE A 13 -13.45 5.76 -8.02
CA ILE A 13 -14.40 5.17 -7.07
C ILE A 13 -15.79 5.05 -7.71
N CYS A 14 -16.27 6.08 -8.42
CA CYS A 14 -17.61 6.07 -9.02
C CYS A 14 -17.75 5.15 -10.25
N HIS A 15 -16.66 4.70 -10.88
CA HIS A 15 -16.72 3.86 -12.08
C HIS A 15 -16.68 2.35 -11.83
N ARG A 16 -16.61 1.88 -10.56
CA ARG A 16 -16.53 0.44 -10.28
C ARG A 16 -17.55 -0.03 -9.26
N GLN A 17 -18.39 -0.95 -9.73
CA GLN A 17 -19.45 -1.66 -9.00
C GLN A 17 -18.96 -2.60 -7.87
N TYR A 18 -17.71 -2.50 -7.43
CA TYR A 18 -17.11 -3.36 -6.39
C TYR A 18 -16.70 -2.62 -5.11
N ILE A 19 -17.20 -1.41 -4.93
CA ILE A 19 -17.01 -0.72 -3.66
C ILE A 19 -18.08 -1.22 -2.70
N ASN A 20 -17.60 -1.74 -1.58
CA ASN A 20 -18.42 -2.11 -0.46
C ASN A 20 -19.46 -0.98 -0.21
N PRO A 21 -20.78 -1.27 -0.21
CA PRO A 21 -21.84 -0.25 -0.18
C PRO A 21 -21.91 0.59 1.11
N ILE A 22 -20.90 0.50 1.95
CA ILE A 22 -20.80 1.24 3.23
C ILE A 22 -20.05 2.58 3.09
N VAL A 23 -19.59 2.95 1.90
CA VAL A 23 -18.96 4.28 1.74
C VAL A 23 -20.04 5.35 1.60
N ASP A 24 -20.43 5.92 2.73
CA ASP A 24 -21.38 7.02 2.85
C ASP A 24 -20.89 8.25 2.04
N GLU A 25 -21.80 8.91 1.31
CA GLU A 25 -21.51 10.17 0.60
C GLU A 25 -20.94 11.26 1.53
N ASN A 26 -21.26 11.22 2.81
CA ASN A 26 -20.69 12.11 3.82
C ASN A 26 -19.17 11.96 3.97
N ILE A 27 -18.59 10.78 3.69
CA ILE A 27 -17.14 10.57 3.70
C ILE A 27 -16.48 11.43 2.62
N TYR A 28 -17.09 11.56 1.45
CA TYR A 28 -16.53 12.38 0.36
C TYR A 28 -16.56 13.88 0.66
N GLN A 29 -17.65 14.37 1.27
CA GLN A 29 -17.76 15.77 1.66
C GLN A 29 -16.78 16.13 2.79
N ASN A 30 -16.53 15.18 3.70
CA ASN A 30 -15.53 15.35 4.74
C ASN A 30 -14.09 15.28 4.18
N LEU A 31 -13.85 14.48 3.13
CA LEU A 31 -12.58 14.42 2.43
C LEU A 31 -12.20 15.77 1.80
N GLU A 32 -13.14 16.48 1.17
CA GLU A 32 -12.88 17.80 0.59
C GLU A 32 -12.53 18.86 1.65
N LYS A 33 -13.12 18.78 2.83
CA LYS A 33 -12.87 19.74 3.93
C LYS A 33 -11.60 19.45 4.73
N SER A 34 -11.14 18.21 4.77
CA SER A 34 -10.09 17.75 5.68
C SER A 34 -8.71 17.63 5.04
N TYR A 35 -8.62 17.68 3.71
CA TYR A 35 -7.37 17.50 2.98
C TYR A 35 -6.57 18.83 2.86
N SER A 36 -6.56 19.60 3.90
CA SER A 36 -5.76 20.84 3.98
C SER A 36 -4.30 20.59 4.40
N GLY A 37 -3.74 19.41 4.09
CA GLY A 37 -2.37 19.01 4.39
C GLY A 37 -2.24 18.29 5.74
N GLY A 38 -1.45 17.21 5.76
CA GLY A 38 -1.06 16.58 7.01
C GLY A 38 -2.04 15.57 7.60
N SER A 39 -2.70 14.76 6.76
CA SER A 39 -3.56 13.66 7.25
C SER A 39 -2.79 12.58 8.01
N LEU A 40 -1.48 12.52 7.82
CA LEU A 40 -0.52 11.66 8.52
C LEU A 40 0.42 12.46 9.43
N SER A 41 0.11 13.73 9.72
CA SER A 41 0.97 14.64 10.46
C SER A 41 1.49 14.03 11.77
N GLU A 42 2.78 14.22 12.03
CA GLU A 42 3.50 13.72 13.19
C GLU A 42 3.61 12.18 13.27
N SER A 43 3.42 11.51 12.15
CA SER A 43 3.55 10.04 12.04
C SER A 43 4.87 9.62 11.44
N ASN A 44 5.25 8.36 11.64
CA ASN A 44 6.39 7.73 11.01
C ASN A 44 5.90 6.79 9.90
N LEU A 45 6.38 7.02 8.69
CA LEU A 45 6.06 6.23 7.49
C LEU A 45 7.27 5.37 7.09
N LEU A 46 7.06 4.08 6.96
CA LEU A 46 7.99 3.17 6.30
C LEU A 46 7.48 2.87 4.88
N VAL A 47 8.33 3.07 3.88
CA VAL A 47 8.07 2.63 2.51
C VAL A 47 8.98 1.44 2.22
N VAL A 48 8.40 0.26 2.02
CA VAL A 48 9.09 -0.95 1.59
C VAL A 48 8.87 -1.13 0.09
N THR A 49 9.94 -1.31 -0.68
CA THR A 49 9.81 -1.32 -2.13
C THR A 49 10.87 -2.20 -2.81
N ASN A 50 10.51 -2.83 -3.92
CA ASN A 50 11.46 -3.48 -4.83
C ASN A 50 11.75 -2.64 -6.08
N ILE A 51 11.30 -1.38 -6.10
CA ILE A 51 11.58 -0.42 -7.16
C ILE A 51 12.24 0.84 -6.60
N PRO A 52 13.17 1.46 -7.33
CA PRO A 52 13.82 2.68 -6.86
C PRO A 52 12.81 3.83 -6.76
N ILE A 53 12.90 4.59 -5.68
CA ILE A 53 12.12 5.81 -5.44
C ILE A 53 13.09 6.98 -5.45
N SER A 54 12.74 8.07 -6.16
CA SER A 54 13.58 9.27 -6.19
C SER A 54 13.52 10.03 -4.87
N GLU A 55 14.63 10.65 -4.49
CA GLU A 55 14.70 11.50 -3.29
C GLU A 55 13.72 12.68 -3.36
N ASP A 56 13.51 13.27 -4.53
CA ASP A 56 12.55 14.36 -4.74
C ASP A 56 11.12 13.93 -4.37
N LEU A 57 10.75 12.69 -4.69
CA LEU A 57 9.43 12.16 -4.35
C LEU A 57 9.30 11.96 -2.83
N ILE A 58 10.34 11.46 -2.17
CA ILE A 58 10.38 11.30 -0.72
C ILE A 58 10.28 12.65 -0.03
N CYS A 59 11.09 13.64 -0.43
CA CYS A 59 11.05 15.00 0.10
C CYS A 59 9.67 15.65 -0.09
N THR A 60 9.02 15.38 -1.22
CA THR A 60 7.67 15.88 -1.49
C THR A 60 6.64 15.29 -0.53
N ILE A 61 6.72 13.99 -0.24
CA ILE A 61 5.84 13.30 0.72
C ILE A 61 6.07 13.86 2.12
N GLN A 62 7.31 13.92 2.57
CA GLN A 62 7.67 14.43 3.89
C GLN A 62 7.14 15.84 4.11
N LYS A 63 7.29 16.72 3.12
CA LYS A 63 6.85 18.11 3.19
C LYS A 63 5.33 18.23 3.17
N ASN A 64 4.65 17.47 2.32
CA ASN A 64 3.20 17.62 2.13
C ASN A 64 2.41 16.98 3.28
N GLU A 65 2.88 15.86 3.80
CA GLU A 65 2.19 15.11 4.85
C GLU A 65 2.72 15.42 6.25
N ASN A 66 3.84 16.16 6.36
CA ASN A 66 4.54 16.42 7.63
C ASN A 66 4.83 15.14 8.40
N VAL A 67 5.39 14.14 7.70
CA VAL A 67 5.74 12.81 8.24
C VAL A 67 7.24 12.58 8.19
N SER A 68 7.77 11.77 9.09
CA SER A 68 9.10 11.20 8.95
C SER A 68 9.04 9.96 8.08
N VAL A 69 9.85 9.89 7.03
CA VAL A 69 9.84 8.79 6.06
C VAL A 69 11.16 8.06 6.07
N SER A 70 11.10 6.73 6.23
CA SER A 70 12.20 5.81 5.93
C SER A 70 11.84 4.98 4.71
N VAL A 71 12.83 4.65 3.90
CA VAL A 71 12.65 3.83 2.69
C VAL A 71 13.58 2.63 2.76
N LEU A 72 13.00 1.44 2.62
CA LEU A 72 13.71 0.18 2.45
C LEU A 72 13.53 -0.31 1.02
N CYS A 73 14.60 -0.27 0.23
CA CYS A 73 14.62 -0.85 -1.11
C CYS A 73 15.13 -2.29 -1.02
N ILE A 74 14.22 -3.25 -1.15
CA ILE A 74 14.46 -4.68 -0.93
C ILE A 74 14.21 -5.45 -2.23
N ASN A 75 15.23 -6.13 -2.74
CA ASN A 75 15.11 -6.98 -3.92
C ASN A 75 14.86 -8.47 -3.58
N GLY A 76 14.55 -8.78 -2.32
CA GLY A 76 14.40 -10.13 -1.80
C GLY A 76 13.46 -10.21 -0.62
N GLU A 77 13.86 -11.01 0.35
CA GLU A 77 13.15 -11.16 1.61
C GLU A 77 13.40 -9.96 2.51
N LEU A 78 12.34 -9.47 3.14
CA LEU A 78 12.40 -8.46 4.20
C LEU A 78 12.65 -9.17 5.54
N SER A 79 13.50 -8.64 6.38
CA SER A 79 13.66 -9.13 7.75
C SER A 79 13.13 -8.11 8.76
N ARG A 80 12.77 -8.61 9.94
CA ARG A 80 12.39 -7.74 11.05
C ARG A 80 13.52 -6.79 11.45
N GLU A 81 14.77 -7.24 11.34
CA GLU A 81 15.96 -6.45 11.61
C GLU A 81 16.10 -5.27 10.65
N ASP A 82 15.70 -5.41 9.40
CA ASP A 82 15.66 -4.32 8.43
C ASP A 82 14.68 -3.23 8.88
N ILE A 83 13.46 -3.62 9.29
CA ILE A 83 12.45 -2.70 9.80
C ILE A 83 12.94 -2.00 11.07
N VAL A 84 13.50 -2.75 12.03
CA VAL A 84 14.05 -2.19 13.25
C VAL A 84 15.22 -1.23 12.96
N SER A 85 16.07 -1.56 11.99
CA SER A 85 17.19 -0.70 11.60
C SER A 85 16.70 0.60 10.96
N ALA A 86 15.68 0.53 10.09
CA ALA A 86 15.07 1.71 9.50
C ALA A 86 14.40 2.62 10.54
N SER A 87 13.97 2.09 11.69
CA SER A 87 13.33 2.87 12.75
C SER A 87 14.32 3.59 13.67
N LYS A 88 15.60 3.23 13.67
CA LYS A 88 16.60 3.79 14.60
C LYS A 88 16.85 5.29 14.43
N GLU A 89 16.62 5.83 13.24
CA GLU A 89 16.79 7.25 12.94
C GLU A 89 15.53 8.06 13.22
N LEU A 90 14.45 7.41 13.62
CA LEU A 90 13.15 8.02 13.86
C LEU A 90 12.87 8.15 15.36
N ILE A 91 12.06 9.14 15.71
CA ILE A 91 11.51 9.26 17.06
C ILE A 91 10.24 8.41 17.13
N GLY A 92 10.37 7.22 17.71
CA GLY A 92 9.26 6.28 17.87
C GLY A 92 9.21 5.19 16.80
N SER A 93 8.14 4.42 16.83
CA SER A 93 7.89 3.31 15.89
C SER A 93 7.18 3.77 14.62
N PHE A 94 7.19 2.94 13.60
CA PHE A 94 6.37 3.17 12.41
C PHE A 94 4.88 2.99 12.76
N THR A 95 4.07 3.94 12.32
CA THR A 95 2.61 3.91 12.43
C THR A 95 1.94 3.61 11.09
N HIS A 96 2.65 3.85 10.00
CA HIS A 96 2.19 3.58 8.64
C HIS A 96 3.27 2.86 7.85
N ILE A 97 2.88 1.77 7.17
CA ILE A 97 3.75 1.03 6.24
C ILE A 97 3.08 1.02 4.87
N VAL A 98 3.85 1.41 3.86
CA VAL A 98 3.42 1.37 2.45
C VAL A 98 4.35 0.45 1.68
N ASN A 99 3.80 -0.64 1.17
CA ASN A 99 4.50 -1.58 0.31
C ASN A 99 4.28 -1.22 -1.15
N LEU A 100 5.36 -1.06 -1.89
CA LEU A 100 5.34 -0.86 -3.34
C LEU A 100 6.03 -2.04 -4.00
N TYR A 101 5.26 -3.02 -4.39
CA TYR A 101 5.78 -4.23 -5.01
C TYR A 101 5.46 -4.25 -6.51
N ARG A 102 6.50 -4.30 -7.34
CA ARG A 102 6.37 -4.53 -8.78
C ARG A 102 6.64 -5.98 -9.09
N LYS A 103 5.70 -6.61 -9.80
CA LYS A 103 5.84 -7.97 -10.31
C LYS A 103 7.10 -8.11 -11.17
N ASP A 104 7.79 -9.23 -11.05
CA ASP A 104 8.88 -9.59 -11.96
C ASP A 104 8.33 -9.77 -13.39
N GLU A 105 8.88 -9.02 -14.34
CA GLU A 105 8.44 -9.02 -15.74
C GLU A 105 8.69 -10.35 -16.47
N ASN A 106 9.61 -11.17 -15.94
CA ASN A 106 10.00 -12.45 -16.55
C ASN A 106 9.09 -13.62 -16.16
N MET A 107 8.10 -13.41 -15.29
CA MET A 107 7.22 -14.46 -14.81
C MET A 107 5.97 -14.62 -15.68
N SER A 108 5.72 -15.85 -16.15
CA SER A 108 4.51 -16.22 -16.89
C SER A 108 3.85 -17.44 -16.25
N LEU A 109 2.53 -17.63 -16.48
CA LEU A 109 1.77 -18.81 -15.98
C LEU A 109 2.30 -20.14 -16.53
N LEU A 110 2.82 -20.11 -17.75
CA LEU A 110 3.37 -21.28 -18.42
C LEU A 110 4.81 -20.98 -18.79
N THR A 111 5.73 -21.64 -18.16
CA THR A 111 7.09 -21.69 -18.66
C THR A 111 7.13 -22.55 -19.93
N ALA A 112 8.07 -22.28 -20.82
CA ALA A 112 8.25 -23.10 -22.05
C ALA A 112 8.52 -24.59 -21.74
N SER A 113 8.90 -24.92 -20.51
CA SER A 113 9.11 -26.28 -20.00
C SER A 113 7.84 -26.93 -19.43
N GLY A 114 6.71 -26.21 -19.36
CA GLY A 114 5.48 -26.70 -18.73
C GLY A 114 5.55 -26.81 -17.21
N GLU A 115 6.61 -26.31 -16.58
CA GLU A 115 6.69 -26.19 -15.13
C GLU A 115 5.84 -25.02 -14.64
N TYR A 116 5.14 -25.20 -13.52
CA TYR A 116 4.42 -24.11 -12.87
C TYR A 116 5.44 -23.07 -12.41
N PRO A 117 5.20 -21.77 -12.70
CA PRO A 117 6.08 -20.73 -12.20
C PRO A 117 6.14 -20.81 -10.68
N LYS A 118 7.32 -20.67 -10.14
CA LYS A 118 7.46 -20.43 -8.70
C LYS A 118 6.69 -19.17 -8.39
N THR A 119 5.77 -19.24 -7.44
CA THR A 119 4.93 -18.10 -6.99
C THR A 119 5.73 -17.12 -6.12
N ASP A 120 6.94 -16.79 -6.57
CA ASP A 120 7.88 -16.00 -5.77
C ASP A 120 7.32 -14.60 -5.43
N ASP A 121 6.57 -13.98 -6.36
CA ASP A 121 5.95 -12.67 -6.12
C ASP A 121 4.96 -12.69 -4.96
N MET A 122 4.03 -13.66 -4.93
CA MET A 122 3.06 -13.77 -3.84
C MET A 122 3.73 -14.15 -2.53
N TYR A 123 4.71 -15.04 -2.59
CA TYR A 123 5.47 -15.45 -1.42
C TYR A 123 6.22 -14.25 -0.82
N ARG A 124 6.89 -13.44 -1.63
CA ARG A 124 7.61 -12.25 -1.17
C ARG A 124 6.69 -11.22 -0.54
N VAL A 125 5.58 -10.89 -1.20
CA VAL A 125 4.59 -9.96 -0.63
C VAL A 125 4.02 -10.49 0.69
N TYR A 126 3.71 -11.78 0.76
CA TYR A 126 3.23 -12.40 2.00
C TYR A 126 4.30 -12.37 3.10
N GLN A 127 5.54 -12.65 2.78
CA GLN A 127 6.67 -12.62 3.70
C GLN A 127 6.93 -11.20 4.22
N TRP A 128 6.86 -10.17 3.37
CA TRP A 128 6.94 -8.78 3.80
C TRP A 128 5.84 -8.45 4.81
N LEU A 129 4.60 -8.76 4.48
CA LEU A 129 3.46 -8.55 5.38
C LEU A 129 3.61 -9.30 6.71
N GLN A 130 4.16 -10.51 6.69
CA GLN A 130 4.40 -11.29 7.91
C GLN A 130 5.41 -10.59 8.83
N GLU A 131 6.52 -10.07 8.30
CA GLU A 131 7.53 -9.37 9.09
C GLU A 131 7.00 -8.03 9.63
N GLU A 132 6.24 -7.29 8.81
CA GLU A 132 5.61 -6.03 9.22
C GLU A 132 4.59 -6.25 10.34
N VAL A 133 3.74 -7.26 10.21
CA VAL A 133 2.77 -7.63 11.25
C VAL A 133 3.50 -8.07 12.53
N SER A 134 4.57 -8.87 12.40
CA SER A 134 5.38 -9.29 13.55
C SER A 134 6.05 -8.11 14.27
N TYR A 135 6.34 -7.04 13.54
CA TYR A 135 6.85 -5.80 14.10
C TYR A 135 5.75 -4.97 14.78
N LEU A 136 4.60 -4.80 14.12
CA LEU A 136 3.54 -3.89 14.57
C LEU A 136 2.68 -4.44 15.72
N VAL A 137 2.33 -5.73 15.70
CA VAL A 137 1.43 -6.32 16.70
C VAL A 137 1.92 -6.14 18.13
N PRO A 138 3.21 -6.35 18.46
CA PRO A 138 3.71 -6.15 19.83
C PRO A 138 3.69 -4.70 20.32
N LEU A 139 3.52 -3.73 19.42
CA LEU A 139 3.50 -2.31 19.79
C LEU A 139 2.16 -1.88 20.39
N GLU A 140 1.11 -2.68 20.20
CA GLU A 140 -0.26 -2.43 20.72
C GLU A 140 -0.78 -1.02 20.42
N GLN A 141 -0.38 -0.48 19.26
CA GLN A 141 -0.77 0.86 18.81
C GLN A 141 -1.52 0.81 17.50
N TYR A 142 -2.27 1.88 17.20
CA TYR A 142 -2.89 2.04 15.90
C TYR A 142 -1.82 2.11 14.81
N ALA A 143 -2.00 1.31 13.76
CA ALA A 143 -1.12 1.28 12.61
C ALA A 143 -1.88 0.99 11.30
N THR A 144 -1.28 1.31 10.17
CA THR A 144 -1.81 0.95 8.85
C THR A 144 -0.76 0.28 8.00
N ILE A 145 -1.19 -0.70 7.20
CA ILE A 145 -0.39 -1.30 6.14
C ILE A 145 -1.16 -1.10 4.83
N CYS A 146 -0.52 -0.54 3.82
CA CYS A 146 -1.10 -0.42 2.48
C CYS A 146 -0.15 -1.04 1.46
N THR A 147 -0.57 -2.13 0.81
CA THR A 147 0.26 -2.83 -0.16
C THR A 147 -0.20 -2.52 -1.58
N ALA A 148 0.65 -1.84 -2.34
CA ALA A 148 0.46 -1.58 -3.76
C ALA A 148 1.18 -2.65 -4.60
N PHE A 149 0.40 -3.45 -5.32
CA PHE A 149 0.89 -4.43 -6.27
C PHE A 149 0.83 -3.87 -7.68
N ILE A 150 2.00 -3.72 -8.32
CA ILE A 150 2.16 -3.12 -9.64
C ILE A 150 2.45 -4.21 -10.65
N SER A 151 1.62 -4.35 -11.67
CA SER A 151 1.75 -5.41 -12.67
C SER A 151 1.24 -5.00 -14.05
N ASP A 152 1.60 -5.81 -15.05
CA ASP A 152 1.05 -5.75 -16.39
C ASP A 152 -0.37 -6.37 -16.47
N ASP A 153 -0.87 -6.54 -17.69
CA ASP A 153 -2.19 -7.12 -17.97
C ASP A 153 -2.11 -8.58 -18.45
N SER A 154 -1.02 -9.30 -18.14
CA SER A 154 -0.87 -10.74 -18.46
C SER A 154 -1.81 -11.62 -17.66
N ASP A 155 -2.06 -12.86 -18.14
CA ASP A 155 -2.90 -13.84 -17.44
C ASP A 155 -2.35 -14.18 -16.05
N TYR A 156 -1.03 -14.25 -15.90
CA TYR A 156 -0.38 -14.44 -14.61
C TYR A 156 -0.66 -13.27 -13.67
N SER A 157 -0.58 -12.05 -14.16
CA SER A 157 -0.93 -10.86 -13.39
C SER A 157 -2.38 -10.84 -12.95
N PHE A 158 -3.31 -11.37 -13.76
CA PHE A 158 -4.71 -11.49 -13.35
C PHE A 158 -4.86 -12.37 -12.11
N VAL A 159 -4.21 -13.53 -12.07
CA VAL A 159 -4.23 -14.44 -10.91
C VAL A 159 -3.61 -13.76 -9.68
N LEU A 160 -2.46 -13.12 -9.84
CA LEU A 160 -1.80 -12.40 -8.74
C LEU A 160 -2.67 -11.26 -8.20
N LYS A 161 -3.31 -10.47 -9.08
CA LYS A 161 -4.23 -9.39 -8.68
C LYS A 161 -5.37 -9.94 -7.81
N LYS A 162 -5.96 -11.08 -8.19
CA LYS A 162 -7.02 -11.72 -7.40
C LYS A 162 -6.54 -12.24 -6.04
N ASN A 163 -5.35 -12.83 -6.01
CA ASN A 163 -4.76 -13.27 -4.77
C ASN A 163 -4.45 -12.08 -3.83
N MET A 164 -3.99 -10.94 -4.37
CA MET A 164 -3.75 -9.73 -3.59
C MET A 164 -5.04 -9.14 -3.01
N GLU A 165 -6.14 -9.12 -3.78
CA GLU A 165 -7.46 -8.71 -3.29
C GLU A 165 -7.89 -9.57 -2.09
N MET A 166 -7.77 -10.90 -2.23
CA MET A 166 -8.13 -11.84 -1.16
C MET A 166 -7.22 -11.71 0.06
N LEU A 167 -5.94 -11.48 -0.14
CA LEU A 167 -4.98 -11.28 0.93
C LEU A 167 -5.29 -9.98 1.72
N ALA A 168 -5.54 -8.86 1.02
CA ALA A 168 -5.90 -7.60 1.65
C ALA A 168 -7.17 -7.74 2.50
N LEU A 169 -8.20 -8.40 1.97
CA LEU A 169 -9.45 -8.63 2.69
C LEU A 169 -9.25 -9.53 3.92
N SER A 170 -8.57 -10.66 3.75
CA SER A 170 -8.39 -11.65 4.82
C SER A 170 -7.55 -11.07 5.98
N LEU A 171 -6.45 -10.41 5.66
CA LEU A 171 -5.60 -9.75 6.65
C LEU A 171 -6.31 -8.55 7.29
N GLY A 172 -7.08 -7.77 6.53
CA GLY A 172 -7.85 -6.66 7.07
C GLY A 172 -8.77 -7.09 8.21
N VAL A 173 -9.48 -8.20 8.03
CA VAL A 173 -10.37 -8.74 9.07
C VAL A 173 -9.59 -9.21 10.31
N VAL A 174 -8.48 -9.93 10.11
CA VAL A 174 -7.68 -10.47 11.23
C VAL A 174 -6.97 -9.37 11.99
N LEU A 175 -6.34 -8.43 11.29
CA LEU A 175 -5.50 -7.39 11.88
C LEU A 175 -6.30 -6.27 12.56
N ALA A 176 -7.58 -6.12 12.21
CA ALA A 176 -8.48 -5.18 12.91
C ALA A 176 -8.53 -5.42 14.42
N ASN A 177 -8.44 -6.68 14.86
CA ASN A 177 -8.39 -7.03 16.28
C ASN A 177 -7.12 -6.53 17.01
N HIS A 178 -6.10 -6.13 16.23
CA HIS A 178 -4.84 -5.57 16.75
C HIS A 178 -4.73 -4.06 16.47
N SER A 179 -5.83 -3.40 16.13
CA SER A 179 -5.84 -1.97 15.73
C SER A 179 -4.98 -1.66 14.51
N ILE A 180 -4.77 -2.66 13.64
CA ILE A 180 -4.01 -2.51 12.39
C ILE A 180 -4.99 -2.56 11.22
N ILE A 181 -4.99 -1.51 10.41
CA ILE A 181 -5.77 -1.47 9.16
C ILE A 181 -4.88 -1.93 8.02
N ASN A 182 -5.32 -2.94 7.29
CA ASN A 182 -4.62 -3.44 6.10
C ASN A 182 -5.45 -3.22 4.85
N ASN A 183 -4.85 -2.59 3.83
CA ASN A 183 -5.50 -2.27 2.56
C ASN A 183 -4.59 -2.63 1.38
N GLY A 184 -5.19 -2.76 0.19
CA GLY A 184 -4.49 -3.08 -1.05
C GLY A 184 -4.68 -2.06 -2.16
N ILE A 185 -3.70 -1.94 -3.03
CA ILE A 185 -3.78 -1.24 -4.30
C ILE A 185 -3.34 -2.19 -5.40
N ILE A 186 -4.14 -2.33 -6.43
CA ILE A 186 -3.77 -3.02 -7.66
C ILE A 186 -3.53 -1.97 -8.73
N ALA A 187 -2.28 -1.82 -9.15
CA ALA A 187 -1.92 -0.81 -10.14
C ALA A 187 -1.40 -1.43 -11.44
N SER A 188 -1.81 -0.82 -12.57
CA SER A 188 -1.16 -1.10 -13.85
C SER A 188 0.26 -0.50 -13.86
N ASN A 189 1.20 -1.14 -14.55
CA ASN A 189 2.55 -0.62 -14.76
C ASN A 189 2.59 0.71 -15.54
N LYS A 190 1.47 1.14 -16.12
CA LYS A 190 1.28 2.42 -16.80
C LYS A 190 0.97 3.58 -15.84
N VAL A 191 0.57 3.27 -14.61
CA VAL A 191 0.24 4.28 -13.60
C VAL A 191 1.52 4.86 -13.02
N LYS A 192 1.55 6.17 -12.87
CA LYS A 192 2.72 6.85 -12.30
C LYS A 192 2.89 6.48 -10.83
N LEU A 193 4.13 6.25 -10.42
CA LEU A 193 4.46 5.89 -9.04
C LEU A 193 3.97 6.93 -8.02
N VAL A 194 3.99 8.20 -8.38
CA VAL A 194 3.46 9.29 -7.53
C VAL A 194 1.96 9.13 -7.26
N ASP A 195 1.18 8.73 -8.27
CA ASP A 195 -0.27 8.54 -8.10
C ASP A 195 -0.57 7.30 -7.22
N ILE A 196 0.27 6.25 -7.34
CA ILE A 196 0.17 5.05 -6.49
C ILE A 196 0.49 5.39 -5.04
N LEU A 197 1.60 6.10 -4.79
CA LEU A 197 2.00 6.52 -3.46
C LEU A 197 0.98 7.45 -2.80
N GLN A 198 0.48 8.45 -3.54
CA GLN A 198 -0.57 9.34 -3.02
C GLN A 198 -1.85 8.58 -2.66
N THR A 199 -2.21 7.56 -3.46
CA THR A 199 -3.35 6.69 -3.14
C THR A 199 -3.08 5.87 -1.88
N ALA A 200 -1.87 5.31 -1.72
CA ALA A 200 -1.49 4.56 -0.54
C ALA A 200 -1.51 5.42 0.73
N LEU A 201 -0.98 6.64 0.66
CA LEU A 201 -1.03 7.59 1.77
C LEU A 201 -2.46 7.98 2.13
N PHE A 202 -3.33 8.17 1.13
CA PHE A 202 -4.75 8.40 1.36
C PHE A 202 -5.39 7.23 2.10
N MET A 203 -5.15 5.98 1.66
CA MET A 203 -5.70 4.78 2.32
C MET A 203 -5.13 4.55 3.73
N SER A 204 -3.94 5.03 4.00
CA SER A 204 -3.30 4.99 5.32
C SER A 204 -3.81 6.10 6.25
N SER A 205 -4.41 7.14 5.71
CA SER A 205 -4.94 8.25 6.49
C SER A 205 -6.27 7.89 7.17
N LYS A 206 -6.62 8.61 8.23
CA LYS A 206 -7.91 8.46 8.93
C LYS A 206 -9.14 8.65 8.03
N TYR A 207 -8.97 9.22 6.85
CA TYR A 207 -10.05 9.48 5.89
C TYR A 207 -10.23 8.39 4.85
N GLY A 208 -9.18 7.60 4.60
CA GLY A 208 -9.20 6.50 3.64
C GLY A 208 -9.35 5.12 4.27
N GLN A 209 -9.69 5.06 5.55
CA GLN A 209 -9.77 3.81 6.30
C GLN A 209 -10.89 2.92 5.78
N ILE A 210 -10.51 1.99 4.94
CA ILE A 210 -11.37 0.89 4.48
C ILE A 210 -10.73 -0.39 4.98
N LEU A 211 -11.46 -1.14 5.78
CA LEU A 211 -10.95 -2.38 6.35
C LEU A 211 -10.86 -3.47 5.26
N GLY A 212 -9.65 -3.87 4.89
CA GLY A 212 -9.43 -4.89 3.84
C GLY A 212 -9.82 -4.44 2.44
N GLY A 213 -9.94 -3.13 2.21
CA GLY A 213 -10.32 -2.57 0.92
C GLY A 213 -9.21 -2.67 -0.12
N THR A 214 -9.60 -2.77 -1.41
CA THR A 214 -8.65 -2.73 -2.52
C THR A 214 -9.08 -1.70 -3.56
N ILE A 215 -8.15 -0.84 -3.97
CA ILE A 215 -8.34 0.14 -5.05
C ILE A 215 -7.59 -0.32 -6.30
N HIS A 216 -8.24 -0.23 -7.45
CA HIS A 216 -7.62 -0.52 -8.75
C HIS A 216 -7.27 0.77 -9.47
N LEU A 217 -5.98 0.95 -9.82
CA LEU A 217 -5.46 2.03 -10.63
C LEU A 217 -5.10 1.51 -12.04
N GLN A 218 -5.62 2.16 -13.08
CA GLN A 218 -5.42 1.76 -14.48
C GLN A 218 -4.92 2.91 -15.31
#